data_260a19584d7fac3db1b218c0e4288afc
#
_entry.id   260a19584d7fac3db1b218c0e4288afc
#
_cell.length_a   1.000
_cell.length_b   1.000
_cell.length_c   1.000
_cell.angle_alpha   90.00
_cell.angle_beta   90.00
_cell.angle_gamma   90.00
#
_symmetry.space_group_name_H-M   'P 1'
#
loop_
_entity.id
_entity.type
_entity.pdbx_description
1 polymer ?
#
loop_
_entity_poly.entity_id
_entity_poly.type
_entity_poly.pdbx_seq_one_letter_code
_entity_poly.pdbx_strand_id
1 'polypeptide(L)'
;MSEWRTRREKIIQLLTESREPLTIDEIAAMVGEDDRRKIIEDLEHIAKTVRKEGKRLLMEPARCNKCGYVFKSARVRPPSRCPRCKSEWIQPPRFTIR
;
A
#
# COMPACT_ATOMS: atom_id res chain seq x y z
N MET A 1 19.19 -17.01 -0.23
CA MET A 1 17.98 -17.75 -0.55
C MET A 1 16.74 -17.09 -0.02
N SER A 2 15.95 -16.59 -0.91
CA SER A 2 14.79 -15.78 -0.54
C SER A 2 13.57 -16.59 -0.09
N GLU A 3 13.57 -17.90 -0.27
CA GLU A 3 12.46 -18.76 0.10
C GLU A 3 12.16 -18.75 1.60
N TRP A 4 13.15 -18.36 2.39
CA TRP A 4 13.03 -18.26 3.83
C TRP A 4 12.25 -17.06 4.29
N ARG A 5 12.18 -16.03 3.43
CA ARG A 5 11.56 -14.77 3.83
C ARG A 5 10.06 -14.91 3.89
N THR A 6 9.49 -14.33 4.93
CA THR A 6 8.05 -14.19 5.00
C THR A 6 7.60 -13.19 3.93
N ARG A 7 6.33 -13.25 3.60
CA ARG A 7 5.76 -12.29 2.66
C ARG A 7 5.99 -10.85 3.15
N ARG A 8 5.85 -10.61 4.45
CA ARG A 8 6.05 -9.27 5.03
C ARG A 8 7.48 -8.77 4.85
N GLU A 9 8.46 -9.65 5.03
CA GLU A 9 9.86 -9.28 4.82
C GLU A 9 10.12 -8.92 3.36
N LYS A 10 9.54 -9.67 2.44
CA LYS A 10 9.64 -9.36 1.01
C LYS A 10 9.05 -8.01 0.69
N ILE A 11 7.90 -7.69 1.28
CA ILE A 11 7.24 -6.40 1.07
C ILE A 11 8.11 -5.27 1.62
N ILE A 12 8.65 -5.43 2.82
CA ILE A 12 9.52 -4.41 3.43
C ILE A 12 10.71 -4.13 2.53
N GLN A 13 11.37 -5.17 2.05
CA GLN A 13 12.51 -5.00 1.16
C GLN A 13 12.12 -4.31 -0.13
N LEU A 14 11.02 -4.74 -0.73
CA LEU A 14 10.52 -4.16 -1.98
C LEU A 14 10.24 -2.67 -1.84
N LEU A 15 9.53 -2.28 -0.80
CA LEU A 15 9.17 -0.87 -0.59
C LEU A 15 10.37 -0.02 -0.17
N THR A 16 11.35 -0.61 0.49
CA THR A 16 12.57 0.09 0.88
C THR A 16 13.44 0.38 -0.34
N GLU A 17 13.51 -0.56 -1.27
CA GLU A 17 14.37 -0.45 -2.44
C GLU A 17 13.71 0.24 -3.64
N SER A 18 12.39 0.28 -3.67
CA SER A 18 11.68 0.89 -4.79
C SER A 18 11.85 2.39 -4.80
N ARG A 19 12.12 2.94 -5.98
CA ARG A 19 12.25 4.39 -6.15
C ARG A 19 10.92 5.09 -6.12
N GLU A 20 9.88 4.40 -6.58
CA GLU A 20 8.53 4.95 -6.64
C GLU A 20 7.61 4.20 -5.70
N PRO A 21 6.61 4.90 -5.14
CA PRO A 21 5.60 4.22 -4.32
C PRO A 21 4.82 3.20 -5.16
N LEU A 22 4.38 2.12 -4.52
CA LEU A 22 3.70 1.02 -5.19
C LEU A 22 2.28 0.84 -4.66
N THR A 23 1.36 0.48 -5.56
CA THR A 23 -0.02 0.14 -5.17
C THR A 23 -0.06 -1.26 -4.56
N ILE A 24 -1.18 -1.56 -3.90
CA ILE A 24 -1.39 -2.90 -3.34
C ILE A 24 -1.32 -3.96 -4.44
N ASP A 25 -1.91 -3.71 -5.60
CA ASP A 25 -1.90 -4.66 -6.70
C ASP A 25 -0.48 -4.89 -7.24
N GLU A 26 0.31 -3.83 -7.34
CA GLU A 26 1.70 -3.95 -7.77
C GLU A 26 2.52 -4.75 -6.76
N ILE A 27 2.32 -4.48 -5.47
CA ILE A 27 3.00 -5.23 -4.41
C ILE A 27 2.63 -6.70 -4.49
N ALA A 28 1.33 -7.00 -4.59
CA ALA A 28 0.84 -8.36 -4.65
C ALA A 28 1.45 -9.12 -5.82
N ALA A 29 1.50 -8.50 -6.99
CA ALA A 29 2.09 -9.12 -8.18
C ALA A 29 3.58 -9.41 -7.98
N MET A 30 4.30 -8.49 -7.36
CA MET A 30 5.74 -8.62 -7.17
C MET A 30 6.12 -9.67 -6.13
N VAL A 31 5.29 -9.87 -5.11
CA VAL A 31 5.56 -10.88 -4.10
C VAL A 31 4.84 -12.20 -4.35
N GLY A 32 4.04 -12.27 -5.42
CA GLY A 32 3.37 -13.50 -5.81
C GLY A 32 2.17 -13.87 -4.94
N GLU A 33 1.46 -12.86 -4.43
CA GLU A 33 0.26 -13.09 -3.61
C GLU A 33 -0.99 -12.71 -4.39
N ASP A 34 -1.97 -13.61 -4.43
CA ASP A 34 -3.23 -13.38 -5.15
C ASP A 34 -4.27 -12.64 -4.33
N ASP A 35 -4.22 -12.76 -3.01
CA ASP A 35 -5.24 -12.20 -2.12
C ASP A 35 -4.82 -10.81 -1.64
N ARG A 36 -5.51 -9.78 -2.15
CA ARG A 36 -5.23 -8.40 -1.78
C ARG A 36 -5.40 -8.13 -0.29
N ARG A 37 -6.33 -8.84 0.36
CA ARG A 37 -6.57 -8.64 1.79
C ARG A 37 -5.34 -9.00 2.62
N LYS A 38 -4.60 -10.01 2.18
CA LYS A 38 -3.36 -10.40 2.87
C LYS A 38 -2.30 -9.32 2.77
N ILE A 39 -2.23 -8.64 1.61
CA ILE A 39 -1.30 -7.53 1.43
C ILE A 39 -1.70 -6.35 2.33
N ILE A 40 -2.99 -6.05 2.42
CA ILE A 40 -3.49 -4.98 3.28
C ILE A 40 -3.14 -5.26 4.74
N GLU A 41 -3.38 -6.48 5.21
CA GLU A 41 -3.03 -6.87 6.58
C GLU A 41 -1.54 -6.77 6.82
N ASP A 42 -0.73 -7.20 5.86
CA ASP A 42 0.72 -7.11 5.96
C ASP A 42 1.18 -5.66 6.06
N LEU A 43 0.62 -4.77 5.24
CA LEU A 43 0.99 -3.36 5.28
C LEU A 43 0.65 -2.71 6.62
N GLU A 44 -0.51 -3.05 7.18
CA GLU A 44 -0.90 -2.55 8.49
C GLU A 44 0.07 -3.00 9.59
N HIS A 45 0.52 -4.25 9.49
CA HIS A 45 1.49 -4.79 10.43
C HIS A 45 2.88 -4.17 10.22
N ILE A 46 3.28 -4.03 8.96
CA ILE A 46 4.57 -3.45 8.59
C ILE A 46 4.69 -2.02 9.09
N ALA A 47 3.61 -1.25 9.03
CA ALA A 47 3.61 0.12 9.51
C ALA A 47 4.09 0.22 10.96
N LYS A 48 3.72 -0.75 11.79
CA LYS A 48 4.14 -0.80 13.18
C LYS A 48 5.56 -1.31 13.34
N THR A 49 5.91 -2.32 12.53
CA THR A 49 7.21 -2.97 12.61
C THR A 49 8.35 -2.01 12.24
N VAL A 50 8.21 -1.31 11.12
CA VAL A 50 9.29 -0.45 10.64
C VAL A 50 9.50 0.78 11.54
N ARG A 51 8.47 1.20 12.27
CA ARG A 51 8.61 2.29 13.23
C ARG A 51 9.64 1.97 14.30
N LYS A 52 9.68 0.73 14.75
CA LYS A 52 10.63 0.28 15.76
C LYS A 52 12.06 0.37 15.26
N GLU A 53 12.23 0.36 13.95
CA GLU A 53 13.53 0.45 13.31
C GLU A 53 13.88 1.88 12.86
N GLY A 54 13.08 2.83 13.25
CA GLY A 54 13.31 4.23 12.88
C GLY A 54 12.88 4.58 11.46
N LYS A 55 12.09 3.73 10.85
CA LYS A 55 11.57 3.96 9.48
C LYS A 55 10.08 4.17 9.51
N ARG A 56 9.51 4.59 8.39
CA ARG A 56 8.08 4.84 8.28
C ARG A 56 7.53 4.26 7.00
N LEU A 57 6.33 3.69 7.10
CA LEU A 57 5.54 3.34 5.94
C LEU A 57 4.78 4.60 5.53
N LEU A 58 5.11 5.14 4.38
CA LEU A 58 4.47 6.34 3.85
C LEU A 58 3.43 5.94 2.82
N MET A 59 2.30 6.63 2.84
CA MET A 59 1.20 6.37 1.92
C MET A 59 0.88 7.62 1.12
N GLU A 60 0.93 7.50 -0.20
CA GLU A 60 0.43 8.51 -1.10
C GLU A 60 -1.09 8.28 -1.18
N PRO A 61 -1.92 9.28 -0.84
CA PRO A 61 -3.35 9.05 -0.69
C PRO A 61 -4.05 8.71 -1.99
N ALA A 62 -5.15 7.97 -1.88
CA ALA A 62 -6.01 7.66 -3.00
C ALA A 62 -6.66 8.94 -3.52
N ARG A 63 -7.04 8.95 -4.79
CA ARG A 63 -7.64 10.11 -5.44
C ARG A 63 -8.74 9.67 -6.38
N CYS A 64 -9.82 10.43 -6.44
CA CYS A 64 -10.87 10.20 -7.41
C CYS A 64 -10.39 10.68 -8.79
N ASN A 65 -10.40 9.79 -9.78
CA ASN A 65 -9.99 10.15 -11.14
C ASN A 65 -11.01 11.04 -11.85
N LYS A 66 -12.24 11.08 -11.36
CA LYS A 66 -13.28 11.87 -12.00
C LYS A 66 -13.32 13.32 -11.52
N CYS A 67 -13.29 13.54 -10.21
CA CYS A 67 -13.42 14.89 -9.65
C CYS A 67 -12.17 15.43 -8.96
N GLY A 68 -11.13 14.59 -8.81
CA GLY A 68 -9.88 14.98 -8.18
C GLY A 68 -9.89 15.00 -6.67
N TYR A 69 -10.96 14.49 -6.05
CA TYR A 69 -11.03 14.43 -4.60
C TYR A 69 -9.90 13.57 -4.04
N VAL A 70 -9.16 14.09 -3.07
CA VAL A 70 -8.08 13.37 -2.39
C VAL A 70 -8.59 12.83 -1.07
N PHE A 71 -8.45 11.53 -0.88
CA PHE A 71 -8.91 10.88 0.35
C PHE A 71 -7.94 11.18 1.48
N LYS A 72 -8.45 11.75 2.56
CA LYS A 72 -7.63 12.16 3.70
C LYS A 72 -7.42 11.05 4.73
N SER A 73 -8.09 9.92 4.55
CA SER A 73 -7.96 8.80 5.48
C SER A 73 -6.56 8.18 5.37
N ALA A 74 -5.94 7.90 6.51
CA ALA A 74 -4.64 7.24 6.56
C ALA A 74 -4.76 5.72 6.52
N ARG A 75 -5.89 5.20 6.05
CA ARG A 75 -6.13 3.77 6.00
C ARG A 75 -5.43 3.12 4.82
N VAL A 76 -4.86 1.95 5.06
CA VAL A 76 -4.23 1.15 4.01
C VAL A 76 -5.26 0.66 3.00
N ARG A 77 -6.46 0.31 3.48
CA ARG A 77 -7.52 -0.23 2.62
C ARG A 77 -7.99 0.81 1.60
N PRO A 78 -8.01 0.47 0.30
CA PRO A 78 -8.45 1.42 -0.72
C PRO A 78 -9.94 1.74 -0.60
N PRO A 79 -10.33 2.99 -0.85
CA PRO A 79 -11.74 3.34 -0.90
C PRO A 79 -12.39 2.77 -2.16
N SER A 80 -13.68 2.46 -2.07
CA SER A 80 -14.42 1.90 -3.20
C SER A 80 -15.20 2.95 -3.98
N ARG A 81 -15.46 4.10 -3.37
CA ARG A 81 -16.29 5.13 -3.97
C ARG A 81 -15.92 6.50 -3.47
N CYS A 82 -15.98 7.49 -4.35
CA CYS A 82 -15.76 8.88 -3.97
C CYS A 82 -16.97 9.44 -3.21
N PRO A 83 -16.75 10.00 -2.01
CA PRO A 83 -17.87 10.59 -1.26
C PRO A 83 -18.41 11.85 -1.89
N ARG A 84 -17.65 12.49 -2.76
CA ARG A 84 -18.03 13.76 -3.38
C ARG A 84 -18.86 13.58 -4.64
N CYS A 85 -18.40 12.73 -5.57
CA CYS A 85 -19.09 12.55 -6.85
C CYS A 85 -19.67 11.16 -7.06
N LYS A 86 -19.51 10.27 -6.09
CA LYS A 86 -20.03 8.89 -6.12
C LYS A 86 -19.40 8.00 -7.17
N SER A 87 -18.35 8.44 -7.84
CA SER A 87 -17.64 7.62 -8.82
C SER A 87 -16.85 6.50 -8.16
N GLU A 88 -16.78 5.38 -8.83
CA GLU A 88 -15.94 4.25 -8.40
C GLU A 88 -14.58 4.25 -9.10
N TRP A 89 -14.32 5.24 -9.92
CA TRP A 89 -13.06 5.36 -10.64
C TRP A 89 -12.03 6.03 -9.73
N ILE A 90 -11.44 5.23 -8.87
CA ILE A 90 -10.52 5.68 -7.83
C ILE A 90 -9.10 5.26 -8.14
N GLN A 91 -8.17 6.20 -8.10
CA GLN A 91 -6.74 5.91 -8.16
C GLN A 91 -6.33 5.39 -6.78
N PRO A 92 -5.83 4.15 -6.69
CA PRO A 92 -5.52 3.55 -5.40
C PRO A 92 -4.35 4.23 -4.69
N PRO A 93 -4.25 4.08 -3.37
CA PRO A 93 -3.10 4.61 -2.64
C PRO A 93 -1.83 3.86 -3.00
N ARG A 94 -0.69 4.50 -2.81
CA ARG A 94 0.63 3.92 -3.06
C ARG A 94 1.47 4.01 -1.81
N PHE A 95 2.40 3.06 -1.67
CA PHE A 95 3.17 2.90 -0.45
C PHE A 95 4.66 2.88 -0.72
N THR A 96 5.42 3.43 0.24
CA THR A 96 6.88 3.37 0.22
C THR A 96 7.38 3.38 1.66
N ILE A 97 8.62 2.94 1.87
CA ILE A 97 9.25 2.94 3.20
C ILE A 97 10.46 3.86 3.17
N ARG A 98 10.55 4.76 4.14
CA ARG A 98 11.69 5.69 4.26
C ARG A 98 12.29 5.66 5.65
#